data_0dcdeee0abe8becba600124eeec94716
#
_entry.id   0dcdeee0abe8becba600124eeec94716
#
_cell.length_a   1.000
_cell.length_b   1.000
_cell.length_c   1.000
_cell.angle_alpha   90.00
_cell.angle_beta   90.00
_cell.angle_gamma   90.00
#
_symmetry.space_group_name_H-M   'P 1'
#
loop_
_entity.id
_entity.type
_entity.pdbx_description
1 polymer ?
#
loop_
_entity_poly.entity_id
_entity_poly.type
_entity_poly.pdbx_seq_one_letter_code
_entity_poly.pdbx_strand_id
1 'polypeptide(L)'
;MEQTWRWFGPTDRVTLRDAREAGAMGIVTALHQLPAGEVWPFELIRKTQDEVRAAGLEWTVVESLEVTERIKLQAAGWQQDLENFSQSLRNLAACGIYKVAYNWMPLFSWMRTHLHEPALGGGYTTCFDALAFAAFDLYLLQREDAGAEWGEDCARAAHVYFKGLSSAQANELSRTILHGLPGGHQQLTMQGATDQLKAYAGVSSDDLRSSLGEFLRAVCPAAEECGVQLCIHPDDPPRPLFGLPRVVSTATDLQWLLDQYHGYSNALTFCTGALGVRADNDLVAMVRSFAPRIEFLHLRSTQRMPSSFPMKLESFFEAPHLEGDADLTALVIEIVKEKLRREADGDHSSLPFRADHGQELLNDRERAAAPGYPAVGRLRGLAELRGAITMAERLIGEVE
;
A
#
# COMPACT_ATOMS: atom_id res chain seq x y z
N MET A 1 14.77 3.51 14.59
CA MET A 1 13.74 3.07 13.61
C MET A 1 13.60 1.56 13.69
N GLU A 2 12.37 1.03 13.60
CA GLU A 2 12.08 -0.40 13.73
C GLU A 2 11.97 -1.08 12.37
N GLN A 3 12.79 -2.10 12.13
CA GLN A 3 12.78 -2.89 10.89
C GLN A 3 11.63 -3.89 10.93
N THR A 4 10.70 -3.81 10.00
CA THR A 4 9.55 -4.69 9.94
C THR A 4 9.46 -5.45 8.62
N TRP A 5 8.67 -6.53 8.66
CA TRP A 5 8.50 -7.44 7.53
C TRP A 5 7.02 -7.80 7.34
N ARG A 6 6.53 -7.67 6.10
CA ARG A 6 5.19 -8.13 5.75
C ARG A 6 5.13 -9.65 5.68
N TRP A 7 4.17 -10.24 6.42
CA TRP A 7 3.89 -11.67 6.45
C TRP A 7 2.40 -11.93 6.21
N PHE A 8 2.09 -12.87 5.32
CA PHE A 8 0.71 -13.18 4.91
C PHE A 8 0.08 -14.37 5.66
N GLY A 9 0.59 -14.68 6.83
CA GLY A 9 0.05 -15.75 7.66
C GLY A 9 0.74 -17.12 7.42
N PRO A 10 0.25 -18.18 8.05
CA PRO A 10 0.93 -19.48 8.09
C PRO A 10 1.13 -20.16 6.73
N THR A 11 0.41 -19.74 5.70
CA THR A 11 0.57 -20.25 4.33
C THR A 11 1.55 -19.48 3.48
N ASP A 12 2.11 -18.39 4.01
CA ASP A 12 3.12 -17.59 3.31
C ASP A 12 4.37 -18.43 3.02
N ARG A 13 4.84 -18.38 1.78
CA ARG A 13 6.07 -19.07 1.35
C ARG A 13 7.33 -18.40 1.87
N VAL A 14 7.25 -17.14 2.27
CA VAL A 14 8.29 -16.42 3.00
C VAL A 14 7.91 -16.42 4.49
N THR A 15 8.61 -17.24 5.25
CA THR A 15 8.25 -17.58 6.62
C THR A 15 8.68 -16.52 7.63
N LEU A 16 8.16 -16.60 8.85
CA LEU A 16 8.62 -15.79 10.00
C LEU A 16 10.12 -16.00 10.27
N ARG A 17 10.65 -17.20 9.99
CA ARG A 17 12.09 -17.46 10.09
C ARG A 17 12.88 -16.65 9.07
N ASP A 18 12.42 -16.59 7.81
CA ASP A 18 13.06 -15.75 6.78
C ASP A 18 13.05 -14.27 7.20
N ALA A 19 11.94 -13.78 7.75
CA ALA A 19 11.83 -12.42 8.27
C ALA A 19 12.87 -12.12 9.36
N ARG A 20 13.02 -13.03 10.33
CA ARG A 20 14.01 -12.90 11.40
C ARG A 20 15.45 -12.95 10.86
N GLU A 21 15.73 -13.87 9.94
CA GLU A 21 17.06 -13.99 9.31
C GLU A 21 17.39 -12.75 8.43
N ALA A 22 16.37 -12.07 7.88
CA ALA A 22 16.54 -10.78 7.20
C ALA A 22 16.85 -9.62 8.16
N GLY A 23 16.72 -9.81 9.46
CA GLY A 23 16.99 -8.81 10.50
C GLY A 23 15.75 -7.97 10.88
N ALA A 24 14.55 -8.40 10.51
CA ALA A 24 13.33 -7.77 11.01
C ALA A 24 13.18 -8.02 12.52
N MET A 25 12.62 -7.03 13.22
CA MET A 25 12.23 -7.11 14.63
C MET A 25 10.73 -7.19 14.76
N GLY A 26 10.02 -6.45 13.91
CA GLY A 26 8.57 -6.38 13.87
C GLY A 26 7.96 -7.08 12.66
N ILE A 27 6.76 -7.61 12.84
CA ILE A 27 5.93 -8.17 11.79
C ILE A 27 4.78 -7.22 11.47
N VAL A 28 4.54 -7.10 10.17
CA VAL A 28 3.39 -6.41 9.60
C VAL A 28 2.46 -7.48 9.01
N THR A 29 1.30 -7.66 9.60
CA THR A 29 0.34 -8.68 9.14
C THR A 29 -1.11 -8.30 9.44
N ALA A 30 -2.04 -9.14 9.04
CA ALA A 30 -3.47 -8.99 9.24
C ALA A 30 -4.13 -10.35 9.51
N LEU A 31 -5.38 -10.34 9.96
CA LEU A 31 -6.19 -11.56 10.05
C LEU A 31 -6.83 -11.85 8.69
N HIS A 32 -5.99 -12.34 7.75
CA HIS A 32 -6.37 -12.56 6.35
C HIS A 32 -7.54 -13.53 6.12
N GLN A 33 -7.95 -14.29 7.13
CA GLN A 33 -9.07 -15.22 7.06
C GLN A 33 -10.43 -14.58 7.38
N LEU A 34 -10.45 -13.34 7.89
CA LEU A 34 -11.69 -12.65 8.25
C LEU A 34 -12.15 -11.73 7.12
N PRO A 35 -13.41 -11.81 6.72
CA PRO A 35 -14.00 -10.87 5.75
C PRO A 35 -13.91 -9.42 6.23
N ALA A 36 -13.84 -8.49 5.27
CA ALA A 36 -13.92 -7.06 5.56
C ALA A 36 -15.26 -6.72 6.25
N GLY A 37 -15.20 -5.85 7.26
CA GLY A 37 -16.37 -5.40 8.03
C GLY A 37 -16.75 -6.30 9.20
N GLU A 38 -16.10 -7.44 9.38
CA GLU A 38 -16.26 -8.24 10.60
C GLU A 38 -15.37 -7.73 11.74
N VAL A 39 -15.85 -7.89 12.98
CA VAL A 39 -15.04 -7.59 14.17
C VAL A 39 -13.89 -8.60 14.26
N TRP A 40 -12.66 -8.11 14.47
CA TRP A 40 -11.52 -8.95 14.76
C TRP A 40 -11.57 -9.43 16.22
N PRO A 41 -11.80 -10.75 16.47
CA PRO A 41 -11.90 -11.27 17.83
C PRO A 41 -10.56 -11.21 18.57
N PHE A 42 -10.60 -10.80 19.84
CA PHE A 42 -9.42 -10.73 20.72
C PHE A 42 -8.60 -12.04 20.69
N GLU A 43 -9.25 -13.17 20.82
CA GLU A 43 -8.58 -14.49 20.87
C GLU A 43 -7.84 -14.82 19.56
N LEU A 44 -8.35 -14.37 18.41
CA LEU A 44 -7.71 -14.61 17.14
C LEU A 44 -6.49 -13.69 16.94
N ILE A 45 -6.59 -12.44 17.39
CA ILE A 45 -5.45 -11.51 17.43
C ILE A 45 -4.35 -12.10 18.33
N ARG A 46 -4.68 -12.53 19.53
CA ARG A 46 -3.74 -13.16 20.49
C ARG A 46 -3.07 -14.40 19.89
N LYS A 47 -3.83 -15.28 19.28
CA LYS A 47 -3.30 -16.49 18.63
C LYS A 47 -2.25 -16.14 17.57
N THR A 48 -2.54 -15.17 16.68
CA THR A 48 -1.60 -14.72 15.66
C THR A 48 -0.37 -14.06 16.29
N GLN A 49 -0.55 -13.26 17.34
CA GLN A 49 0.54 -12.64 18.10
C GLN A 49 1.45 -13.70 18.75
N ASP A 50 0.88 -14.74 19.33
CA ASP A 50 1.64 -15.82 19.97
C ASP A 50 2.44 -16.63 18.94
N GLU A 51 1.90 -16.82 17.72
CA GLU A 51 2.63 -17.44 16.61
C GLU A 51 3.85 -16.60 16.18
N VAL A 52 3.68 -15.29 16.05
CA VAL A 52 4.76 -14.35 15.72
C VAL A 52 5.82 -14.35 16.83
N ARG A 53 5.40 -14.32 18.13
CA ARG A 53 6.30 -14.36 19.29
C ARG A 53 7.07 -15.66 19.40
N ALA A 54 6.46 -16.78 19.04
CA ALA A 54 7.13 -18.07 19.04
C ALA A 54 8.31 -18.12 18.02
N ALA A 55 8.27 -17.28 16.99
CA ALA A 55 9.38 -17.08 16.07
C ALA A 55 10.44 -16.08 16.55
N GLY A 56 10.27 -15.46 17.73
CA GLY A 56 11.15 -14.43 18.29
C GLY A 56 10.97 -13.05 17.64
N LEU A 57 9.76 -12.74 17.19
CA LEU A 57 9.36 -11.49 16.57
C LEU A 57 8.14 -10.89 17.28
N GLU A 58 7.84 -9.60 17.04
CA GLU A 58 6.63 -8.96 17.58
C GLU A 58 5.69 -8.54 16.43
N TRP A 59 4.39 -8.66 16.64
CA TRP A 59 3.42 -8.08 15.70
C TRP A 59 3.23 -6.62 16.04
N THR A 60 3.84 -5.72 15.26
CA THR A 60 3.92 -4.30 15.57
C THR A 60 2.95 -3.43 14.76
N VAL A 61 2.63 -3.83 13.53
CA VAL A 61 1.71 -3.09 12.65
C VAL A 61 0.66 -4.02 12.05
N VAL A 62 -0.59 -3.62 12.11
CA VAL A 62 -1.66 -4.24 11.30
C VAL A 62 -1.63 -3.65 9.90
N GLU A 63 -1.59 -4.51 8.90
CA GLU A 63 -1.76 -4.08 7.51
C GLU A 63 -2.47 -5.17 6.69
N SER A 64 -3.75 -4.95 6.38
CA SER A 64 -4.60 -3.80 6.73
C SER A 64 -5.80 -4.26 7.54
N LEU A 65 -6.36 -3.37 8.35
CA LEU A 65 -7.76 -3.49 8.73
C LEU A 65 -8.58 -2.90 7.56
N GLU A 66 -9.33 -3.76 6.88
CA GLU A 66 -9.99 -3.39 5.64
C GLU A 66 -11.22 -2.49 5.88
N VAL A 67 -11.29 -1.37 5.14
CA VAL A 67 -12.47 -0.51 5.09
C VAL A 67 -13.39 -1.02 3.97
N THR A 68 -14.62 -1.38 4.33
CA THR A 68 -15.59 -1.95 3.39
C THR A 68 -16.02 -0.95 2.31
N GLU A 69 -16.42 -1.47 1.14
CA GLU A 69 -17.00 -0.64 0.09
C GLU A 69 -18.30 0.02 0.56
N ARG A 70 -19.03 -0.61 1.52
CA ARG A 70 -20.23 0.00 2.14
C ARG A 70 -19.89 1.29 2.88
N ILE A 71 -18.78 1.35 3.60
CA ILE A 71 -18.32 2.59 4.27
C ILE A 71 -17.99 3.65 3.21
N LYS A 72 -17.21 3.30 2.18
CA LYS A 72 -16.78 4.24 1.14
C LYS A 72 -17.95 4.83 0.36
N LEU A 73 -18.99 4.01 0.13
CA LEU A 73 -20.21 4.40 -0.59
C LEU A 73 -21.35 4.89 0.32
N GLN A 74 -21.19 4.81 1.63
CA GLN A 74 -22.25 5.04 2.63
C GLN A 74 -23.52 4.22 2.32
N ALA A 75 -23.31 2.99 1.84
CA ALA A 75 -24.39 2.07 1.48
C ALA A 75 -25.02 1.44 2.73
N ALA A 76 -26.19 0.85 2.57
CA ALA A 76 -26.95 0.27 3.70
C ALA A 76 -26.08 -0.64 4.59
N GLY A 77 -26.05 -0.36 5.89
CA GLY A 77 -25.26 -1.11 6.89
C GLY A 77 -23.86 -0.55 7.17
N TRP A 78 -23.45 0.53 6.53
CA TRP A 78 -22.11 1.12 6.71
C TRP A 78 -21.85 1.58 8.16
N GLN A 79 -22.86 2.00 8.90
CA GLN A 79 -22.72 2.39 10.31
C GLN A 79 -22.32 1.19 11.18
N GLN A 80 -22.88 0.00 10.92
CA GLN A 80 -22.48 -1.21 11.61
C GLN A 80 -21.03 -1.59 11.29
N ASP A 81 -20.59 -1.40 10.05
CA ASP A 81 -19.20 -1.62 9.68
C ASP A 81 -18.25 -0.67 10.42
N LEU A 82 -18.62 0.60 10.65
CA LEU A 82 -17.85 1.54 11.47
C LEU A 82 -17.76 1.10 12.93
N GLU A 83 -18.85 0.61 13.51
CA GLU A 83 -18.85 0.06 14.88
C GLU A 83 -17.95 -1.16 14.98
N ASN A 84 -18.01 -2.08 14.00
CA ASN A 84 -17.18 -3.27 13.93
C ASN A 84 -15.69 -2.92 13.75
N PHE A 85 -15.40 -1.90 12.92
CA PHE A 85 -14.04 -1.37 12.75
C PHE A 85 -13.51 -0.82 14.08
N SER A 86 -14.27 0.03 14.76
CA SER A 86 -13.91 0.60 16.05
C SER A 86 -13.74 -0.47 17.14
N GLN A 87 -14.59 -1.50 17.16
CA GLN A 87 -14.43 -2.62 18.09
C GLN A 87 -13.14 -3.41 17.81
N SER A 88 -12.79 -3.59 16.54
CA SER A 88 -11.53 -4.24 16.14
C SER A 88 -10.30 -3.46 16.63
N LEU A 89 -10.35 -2.11 16.58
CA LEU A 89 -9.29 -1.26 17.14
C LEU A 89 -9.12 -1.46 18.64
N ARG A 90 -10.21 -1.51 19.40
CA ARG A 90 -10.16 -1.77 20.85
C ARG A 90 -9.57 -3.14 21.17
N ASN A 91 -9.92 -4.16 20.39
CA ASN A 91 -9.38 -5.51 20.56
C ASN A 91 -7.88 -5.58 20.23
N LEU A 92 -7.42 -4.86 19.19
CA LEU A 92 -6.00 -4.73 18.83
C LEU A 92 -5.21 -4.02 19.93
N ALA A 93 -5.74 -2.89 20.44
CA ALA A 93 -5.13 -2.16 21.55
C ALA A 93 -5.02 -3.01 22.83
N ALA A 94 -6.07 -3.80 23.14
CA ALA A 94 -6.05 -4.73 24.27
C ALA A 94 -4.98 -5.83 24.12
N CYS A 95 -4.52 -6.11 22.88
CA CYS A 95 -3.38 -6.97 22.58
C CYS A 95 -2.04 -6.21 22.52
N GLY A 96 -2.03 -4.90 22.74
CA GLY A 96 -0.82 -4.05 22.66
C GLY A 96 -0.37 -3.70 21.24
N ILE A 97 -1.28 -3.74 20.26
CA ILE A 97 -1.02 -3.36 18.89
C ILE A 97 -1.68 -2.01 18.61
N TYR A 98 -0.87 -0.99 18.35
CA TYR A 98 -1.33 0.40 18.29
C TYR A 98 -1.19 1.08 16.93
N LYS A 99 -0.56 0.45 15.94
CA LYS A 99 -0.42 0.99 14.59
C LYS A 99 -1.23 0.15 13.61
N VAL A 100 -2.22 0.79 12.96
CA VAL A 100 -3.17 0.12 12.07
C VAL A 100 -3.21 0.82 10.73
N ALA A 101 -2.64 0.20 9.71
CA ALA A 101 -2.75 0.68 8.34
C ALA A 101 -4.11 0.32 7.74
N TYR A 102 -4.63 1.21 6.92
CA TYR A 102 -5.86 1.02 6.15
C TYR A 102 -5.78 1.68 4.77
N ASN A 103 -6.64 1.25 3.85
CA ASN A 103 -6.70 1.75 2.49
C ASN A 103 -8.06 2.41 2.23
N TRP A 104 -8.07 3.48 1.41
CA TRP A 104 -9.32 4.15 0.98
C TRP A 104 -9.59 3.99 -0.52
N MET A 105 -8.76 3.29 -1.23
CA MET A 105 -8.89 3.05 -2.67
C MET A 105 -10.21 2.33 -3.00
N PRO A 106 -11.04 2.85 -3.92
CA PRO A 106 -12.24 2.15 -4.36
C PRO A 106 -11.89 0.82 -5.05
N LEU A 107 -12.55 -0.25 -4.70
CA LEU A 107 -12.46 -1.61 -5.23
C LEU A 107 -11.07 -2.25 -5.17
N PHE A 108 -10.05 -1.62 -5.74
CA PHE A 108 -8.73 -2.21 -5.92
C PHE A 108 -7.69 -1.42 -5.12
N SER A 109 -7.10 -2.04 -4.11
CA SER A 109 -6.13 -1.41 -3.21
C SER A 109 -4.69 -1.39 -3.73
N TRP A 110 -4.34 -2.23 -4.67
CA TRP A 110 -3.04 -2.28 -5.33
C TRP A 110 -3.22 -2.89 -6.70
N MET A 111 -2.61 -2.33 -7.71
CA MET A 111 -2.82 -2.83 -9.05
C MET A 111 -1.53 -2.92 -9.84
N ARG A 112 -1.33 -4.09 -10.47
CA ARG A 112 -0.27 -4.35 -11.44
C ARG A 112 -0.86 -5.04 -12.67
N THR A 113 -0.17 -4.91 -13.79
CA THR A 113 -0.53 -5.57 -15.04
C THR A 113 0.35 -6.79 -15.32
N HIS A 114 1.58 -6.77 -14.80
CA HIS A 114 2.54 -7.86 -14.93
C HIS A 114 3.18 -8.14 -13.56
N LEU A 115 3.26 -9.43 -13.21
CA LEU A 115 3.79 -9.85 -11.91
C LEU A 115 5.25 -10.32 -11.99
N HIS A 116 5.76 -10.63 -13.18
CA HIS A 116 7.09 -11.18 -13.42
C HIS A 116 7.72 -10.51 -14.66
N GLU A 117 7.83 -9.17 -14.64
CA GLU A 117 8.50 -8.43 -15.69
C GLU A 117 10.01 -8.53 -15.52
N PRO A 118 10.82 -8.77 -16.59
CA PRO A 118 12.27 -8.76 -16.48
C PRO A 118 12.78 -7.42 -15.94
N ALA A 119 13.57 -7.47 -14.88
CA ALA A 119 14.12 -6.29 -14.22
C ALA A 119 15.49 -5.89 -14.78
N LEU A 120 15.78 -4.59 -14.78
CA LEU A 120 17.11 -4.08 -15.05
C LEU A 120 18.10 -4.65 -14.01
N GLY A 121 19.23 -5.15 -14.45
CA GLY A 121 20.20 -5.79 -13.56
C GLY A 121 19.94 -7.28 -13.26
N GLY A 122 18.88 -7.86 -13.86
CA GLY A 122 18.49 -9.26 -13.73
C GLY A 122 17.39 -9.49 -12.69
N GLY A 123 16.84 -10.71 -12.67
CA GLY A 123 15.68 -11.03 -11.85
C GLY A 123 14.36 -10.59 -12.50
N TYR A 124 13.30 -10.54 -11.69
CA TYR A 124 11.96 -10.16 -12.13
C TYR A 124 11.32 -9.21 -11.14
N THR A 125 10.38 -8.39 -11.64
CA THR A 125 9.70 -7.39 -10.84
C THR A 125 8.23 -7.29 -11.21
N THR A 126 7.44 -6.64 -10.39
CA THR A 126 6.06 -6.31 -10.75
C THR A 126 6.02 -4.98 -11.50
N CYS A 127 5.08 -4.88 -12.44
CA CYS A 127 4.94 -3.72 -13.32
C CYS A 127 3.48 -3.32 -13.46
N PHE A 128 3.21 -2.02 -13.54
CA PHE A 128 1.98 -1.44 -14.03
C PHE A 128 2.25 -0.82 -15.40
N ASP A 129 1.73 -1.43 -16.45
CA ASP A 129 1.76 -0.89 -17.81
C ASP A 129 0.41 -0.25 -18.12
N ALA A 130 0.39 1.06 -18.29
CA ALA A 130 -0.81 1.84 -18.56
C ALA A 130 -1.48 1.45 -19.88
N LEU A 131 -0.71 1.01 -20.90
CA LEU A 131 -1.25 0.55 -22.16
C LEU A 131 -1.93 -0.82 -22.04
N ALA A 132 -1.31 -1.75 -21.32
CA ALA A 132 -1.90 -3.03 -21.00
C ALA A 132 -3.18 -2.86 -20.18
N PHE A 133 -3.17 -1.94 -19.22
CA PHE A 133 -4.35 -1.60 -18.43
C PHE A 133 -5.47 -0.99 -19.28
N ALA A 134 -5.15 -0.05 -20.20
CA ALA A 134 -6.11 0.48 -21.15
C ALA A 134 -6.70 -0.60 -22.07
N ALA A 135 -5.88 -1.55 -22.52
CA ALA A 135 -6.34 -2.67 -23.33
C ALA A 135 -7.29 -3.59 -22.52
N PHE A 136 -7.01 -3.82 -21.24
CA PHE A 136 -7.92 -4.55 -20.37
C PHE A 136 -9.26 -3.82 -20.20
N ASP A 137 -9.24 -2.54 -19.85
CA ASP A 137 -10.44 -1.72 -19.59
C ASP A 137 -11.35 -1.63 -20.82
N LEU A 138 -10.74 -1.34 -21.99
CA LEU A 138 -11.46 -1.12 -23.25
C LEU A 138 -11.95 -2.39 -23.93
N TYR A 139 -11.15 -3.47 -23.93
CA TYR A 139 -11.38 -4.61 -24.81
C TYR A 139 -11.61 -5.94 -24.10
N LEU A 140 -11.19 -6.09 -22.84
CA LEU A 140 -11.44 -7.29 -22.04
C LEU A 140 -12.61 -7.08 -21.09
N LEU A 141 -12.56 -6.05 -20.25
CA LEU A 141 -13.65 -5.67 -19.34
C LEU A 141 -14.80 -5.00 -20.10
N GLN A 142 -14.50 -4.27 -21.19
CA GLN A 142 -15.47 -3.53 -22.00
C GLN A 142 -16.32 -2.57 -21.16
N ARG A 143 -15.65 -1.83 -20.25
CA ARG A 143 -16.33 -0.89 -19.38
C ARG A 143 -17.04 0.20 -20.18
N GLU A 144 -18.26 0.49 -19.80
CA GLU A 144 -19.03 1.60 -20.35
C GLU A 144 -18.26 2.92 -20.14
N ASP A 145 -18.29 3.83 -21.10
CA ASP A 145 -17.57 5.12 -21.12
C ASP A 145 -16.03 5.07 -21.15
N ALA A 146 -15.39 3.91 -21.04
CA ALA A 146 -13.92 3.80 -21.11
C ALA A 146 -13.34 4.48 -22.36
N GLY A 147 -13.98 4.33 -23.53
CA GLY A 147 -13.54 4.94 -24.78
C GLY A 147 -13.44 6.47 -24.71
N ALA A 148 -14.39 7.13 -24.08
CA ALA A 148 -14.37 8.58 -23.88
C ALA A 148 -13.29 9.03 -22.89
N GLU A 149 -13.07 8.25 -21.84
CA GLU A 149 -12.05 8.56 -20.83
C GLU A 149 -10.63 8.40 -21.35
N TRP A 150 -10.33 7.32 -22.09
CA TRP A 150 -9.00 7.07 -22.65
C TRP A 150 -8.66 7.96 -23.84
N GLY A 151 -9.64 8.34 -24.64
CA GLY A 151 -9.47 9.09 -25.88
C GLY A 151 -8.98 8.23 -27.06
N GLU A 152 -9.12 8.79 -28.26
CA GLU A 152 -8.93 8.03 -29.52
C GLU A 152 -7.52 7.48 -29.71
N ASP A 153 -6.48 8.25 -29.39
CA ASP A 153 -5.08 7.84 -29.62
C ASP A 153 -4.70 6.67 -28.71
N CYS A 154 -5.06 6.76 -27.44
CA CYS A 154 -4.83 5.68 -26.49
C CYS A 154 -5.66 4.44 -26.84
N ALA A 155 -6.94 4.60 -27.19
CA ALA A 155 -7.80 3.49 -27.58
C ALA A 155 -7.26 2.77 -28.84
N ARG A 156 -6.70 3.49 -29.81
CA ARG A 156 -6.06 2.93 -30.99
C ARG A 156 -4.82 2.10 -30.64
N ALA A 157 -3.95 2.64 -29.79
CA ALA A 157 -2.76 1.92 -29.32
C ALA A 157 -3.12 0.68 -28.48
N ALA A 158 -4.08 0.81 -27.59
CA ALA A 158 -4.61 -0.28 -26.78
C ALA A 158 -5.27 -1.38 -27.63
N HIS A 159 -5.92 -1.01 -28.76
CA HIS A 159 -6.44 -1.99 -29.70
C HIS A 159 -5.33 -2.82 -30.36
N VAL A 160 -4.26 -2.16 -30.80
CA VAL A 160 -3.10 -2.86 -31.40
C VAL A 160 -2.48 -3.80 -30.37
N TYR A 161 -2.28 -3.34 -29.12
CA TYR A 161 -1.79 -4.15 -28.02
C TYR A 161 -2.69 -5.38 -27.79
N PHE A 162 -4.00 -5.17 -27.64
CA PHE A 162 -4.99 -6.24 -27.44
C PHE A 162 -4.97 -7.29 -28.56
N LYS A 163 -4.91 -6.84 -29.82
CA LYS A 163 -4.84 -7.75 -30.97
C LYS A 163 -3.55 -8.57 -31.04
N GLY A 164 -2.49 -8.10 -30.41
CA GLY A 164 -1.22 -8.82 -30.28
C GLY A 164 -1.23 -9.88 -29.18
N LEU A 165 -2.21 -9.86 -28.25
CA LEU A 165 -2.29 -10.83 -27.17
C LEU A 165 -2.81 -12.18 -27.68
N SER A 166 -2.14 -13.25 -27.26
CA SER A 166 -2.74 -14.60 -27.29
C SER A 166 -3.85 -14.70 -26.22
N SER A 167 -4.73 -15.67 -26.36
CA SER A 167 -5.78 -15.95 -25.35
C SER A 167 -5.20 -16.20 -23.96
N ALA A 168 -4.04 -16.86 -23.86
CA ALA A 168 -3.36 -17.12 -22.61
C ALA A 168 -2.88 -15.80 -21.96
N GLN A 169 -2.28 -14.90 -22.73
CA GLN A 169 -1.83 -13.58 -22.24
C GLN A 169 -3.01 -12.69 -21.83
N ALA A 170 -4.11 -12.69 -22.58
CA ALA A 170 -5.32 -11.94 -22.21
C ALA A 170 -5.93 -12.45 -20.90
N ASN A 171 -5.98 -13.78 -20.72
CA ASN A 171 -6.44 -14.39 -19.45
C ASN A 171 -5.50 -14.05 -18.29
N GLU A 172 -4.19 -14.09 -18.50
CA GLU A 172 -3.21 -13.73 -17.47
C GLU A 172 -3.34 -12.27 -17.06
N LEU A 173 -3.44 -11.34 -18.02
CA LEU A 173 -3.65 -9.92 -17.77
C LEU A 173 -4.93 -9.70 -16.95
N SER A 174 -6.03 -10.33 -17.36
CA SER A 174 -7.32 -10.25 -16.65
C SER A 174 -7.20 -10.78 -15.22
N ARG A 175 -6.57 -11.92 -15.04
CA ARG A 175 -6.35 -12.51 -13.72
C ARG A 175 -5.50 -11.60 -12.85
N THR A 176 -4.40 -11.07 -13.37
CA THR A 176 -3.49 -10.18 -12.62
C THR A 176 -4.20 -8.93 -12.14
N ILE A 177 -4.95 -8.25 -13.01
CA ILE A 177 -5.66 -7.01 -12.65
C ILE A 177 -6.78 -7.28 -11.64
N LEU A 178 -7.53 -8.37 -11.80
CA LEU A 178 -8.67 -8.68 -10.94
C LEU A 178 -8.29 -9.28 -9.57
N HIS A 179 -7.07 -9.80 -9.42
CA HIS A 179 -6.61 -10.37 -8.15
C HIS A 179 -6.18 -9.31 -7.13
N GLY A 180 -5.70 -8.16 -7.58
CA GLY A 180 -5.24 -7.08 -6.69
C GLY A 180 -4.09 -7.49 -5.76
N LEU A 181 -4.07 -6.91 -4.55
CA LEU A 181 -3.01 -7.14 -3.56
C LEU A 181 -3.00 -8.58 -3.06
N PRO A 182 -1.83 -9.24 -3.00
CA PRO A 182 -1.68 -10.54 -2.34
C PRO A 182 -2.19 -10.50 -0.89
N GLY A 183 -2.96 -11.54 -0.50
CA GLY A 183 -3.56 -11.62 0.83
C GLY A 183 -4.86 -10.81 1.02
N GLY A 184 -5.30 -10.07 0.02
CA GLY A 184 -6.62 -9.44 0.00
C GLY A 184 -7.74 -10.48 -0.24
N HIS A 185 -8.93 -10.22 0.31
CA HIS A 185 -10.06 -11.15 0.21
C HIS A 185 -10.77 -11.15 -1.15
N GLN A 186 -10.51 -10.17 -2.00
CA GLN A 186 -11.27 -9.99 -3.23
C GLN A 186 -10.56 -10.58 -4.44
N GLN A 187 -10.87 -11.83 -4.75
CA GLN A 187 -10.67 -12.35 -6.10
C GLN A 187 -11.94 -12.03 -6.90
N LEU A 188 -11.90 -10.93 -7.65
CA LEU A 188 -13.04 -10.55 -8.48
C LEU A 188 -13.09 -11.38 -9.76
N THR A 189 -14.29 -11.83 -10.13
CA THR A 189 -14.58 -12.27 -11.51
C THR A 189 -14.80 -11.03 -12.40
N MET A 190 -14.73 -11.18 -13.71
CA MET A 190 -15.07 -10.10 -14.66
C MET A 190 -16.45 -9.51 -14.37
N GLN A 191 -17.46 -10.39 -14.15
CA GLN A 191 -18.81 -9.96 -13.80
C GLN A 191 -18.84 -9.23 -12.46
N GLY A 192 -18.17 -9.77 -11.43
CA GLY A 192 -18.11 -9.13 -10.12
C GLY A 192 -17.44 -7.75 -10.16
N ALA A 193 -16.38 -7.58 -10.96
CA ALA A 193 -15.75 -6.28 -11.19
C ALA A 193 -16.72 -5.30 -11.86
N THR A 194 -17.43 -5.74 -12.91
CA THR A 194 -18.43 -4.93 -13.60
C THR A 194 -19.56 -4.51 -12.67
N ASP A 195 -20.06 -5.40 -11.83
CA ASP A 195 -21.17 -5.11 -10.90
C ASP A 195 -20.73 -4.12 -9.82
N GLN A 196 -19.50 -4.28 -9.30
CA GLN A 196 -18.96 -3.35 -8.31
C GLN A 196 -18.64 -1.97 -8.91
N LEU A 197 -18.12 -1.91 -10.15
CA LEU A 197 -17.92 -0.64 -10.85
C LEU A 197 -19.23 0.11 -11.05
N LYS A 198 -20.33 -0.58 -11.36
CA LYS A 198 -21.67 0.03 -11.43
C LYS A 198 -22.14 0.63 -10.10
N ALA A 199 -21.76 0.03 -8.96
CA ALA A 199 -22.10 0.58 -7.65
C ALA A 199 -21.41 1.95 -7.39
N TYR A 200 -20.31 2.22 -8.07
CA TYR A 200 -19.59 3.49 -8.03
C TYR A 200 -20.01 4.48 -9.12
N ALA A 201 -21.00 4.14 -9.96
CA ALA A 201 -21.43 5.02 -11.04
C ALA A 201 -21.89 6.38 -10.48
N GLY A 202 -21.29 7.46 -10.96
CA GLY A 202 -21.57 8.83 -10.54
C GLY A 202 -20.90 9.27 -9.23
N VAL A 203 -20.12 8.42 -8.56
CA VAL A 203 -19.36 8.81 -7.37
C VAL A 203 -18.17 9.69 -7.77
N SER A 204 -18.20 10.93 -7.32
CA SER A 204 -17.14 11.91 -7.56
C SER A 204 -16.00 11.82 -6.54
N SER A 205 -14.90 12.54 -6.79
CA SER A 205 -13.83 12.70 -5.81
C SER A 205 -14.30 13.39 -4.53
N ASP A 206 -15.26 14.30 -4.64
CA ASP A 206 -15.80 15.03 -3.49
C ASP A 206 -16.71 14.12 -2.64
N ASP A 207 -17.49 13.24 -3.28
CA ASP A 207 -18.27 12.23 -2.56
C ASP A 207 -17.37 11.28 -1.79
N LEU A 208 -16.30 10.80 -2.44
CA LEU A 208 -15.36 9.88 -1.82
C LEU A 208 -14.56 10.54 -0.68
N ARG A 209 -14.19 11.83 -0.82
CA ARG A 209 -13.61 12.63 0.27
C ARG A 209 -14.60 12.86 1.40
N SER A 210 -15.87 13.17 1.11
CA SER A 210 -16.89 13.34 2.12
C SER A 210 -17.02 12.08 2.99
N SER A 211 -17.12 10.91 2.34
CA SER A 211 -17.19 9.62 3.04
C SER A 211 -15.94 9.35 3.88
N LEU A 212 -14.73 9.69 3.37
CA LEU A 212 -13.48 9.57 4.14
C LEU A 212 -13.48 10.49 5.37
N GLY A 213 -13.92 11.72 5.21
CA GLY A 213 -14.05 12.66 6.34
C GLY A 213 -15.02 12.17 7.42
N GLU A 214 -16.16 11.58 7.02
CA GLU A 214 -17.10 10.98 7.96
C GLU A 214 -16.53 9.75 8.65
N PHE A 215 -15.83 8.88 7.91
CA PHE A 215 -15.11 7.74 8.47
C PHE A 215 -14.12 8.20 9.55
N LEU A 216 -13.28 9.19 9.26
CA LEU A 216 -12.29 9.70 10.21
C LEU A 216 -12.95 10.27 11.47
N ARG A 217 -13.99 11.10 11.31
CA ARG A 217 -14.74 11.68 12.44
C ARG A 217 -15.42 10.62 13.31
N ALA A 218 -15.81 9.48 12.72
CA ALA A 218 -16.44 8.39 13.46
C ALA A 218 -15.44 7.50 14.19
N VAL A 219 -14.30 7.14 13.55
CA VAL A 219 -13.40 6.12 14.10
C VAL A 219 -12.18 6.69 14.86
N CYS A 220 -11.71 7.89 14.52
CA CYS A 220 -10.54 8.48 15.20
C CYS A 220 -10.74 8.70 16.70
N PRO A 221 -11.91 9.16 17.20
CA PRO A 221 -12.14 9.25 18.64
C PRO A 221 -11.97 7.91 19.36
N ALA A 222 -12.53 6.83 18.81
CA ALA A 222 -12.39 5.49 19.38
C ALA A 222 -10.94 4.98 19.32
N ALA A 223 -10.21 5.34 18.26
CA ALA A 223 -8.78 5.04 18.15
C ALA A 223 -7.96 5.77 19.21
N GLU A 224 -8.23 7.06 19.47
CA GLU A 224 -7.56 7.85 20.53
C GLU A 224 -7.84 7.31 21.93
N GLU A 225 -9.09 6.95 22.23
CA GLU A 225 -9.46 6.35 23.51
C GLU A 225 -8.63 5.11 23.86
N CYS A 226 -8.21 4.35 22.87
CA CYS A 226 -7.41 3.14 23.06
C CYS A 226 -5.94 3.27 22.61
N GLY A 227 -5.49 4.47 22.24
CA GLY A 227 -4.09 4.74 21.91
C GLY A 227 -3.67 4.30 20.52
N VAL A 228 -4.61 4.01 19.60
CA VAL A 228 -4.32 3.51 18.25
C VAL A 228 -4.09 4.66 17.26
N GLN A 229 -3.11 4.50 16.40
CA GLN A 229 -2.83 5.36 15.25
C GLN A 229 -3.32 4.68 13.96
N LEU A 230 -4.22 5.35 13.26
CA LEU A 230 -4.79 4.93 11.97
C LEU A 230 -3.94 5.49 10.84
N CYS A 231 -3.13 4.63 10.25
CA CYS A 231 -2.13 5.02 9.25
C CYS A 231 -2.68 4.77 7.84
N ILE A 232 -3.27 5.79 7.19
CA ILE A 232 -3.78 5.62 5.83
C ILE A 232 -2.64 5.39 4.83
N HIS A 233 -2.80 4.39 3.97
CA HIS A 233 -1.88 4.15 2.86
C HIS A 233 -2.28 5.00 1.64
N PRO A 234 -1.34 5.65 0.95
CA PRO A 234 -1.62 6.39 -0.27
C PRO A 234 -2.08 5.46 -1.40
N ASP A 235 -2.76 6.03 -2.38
CA ASP A 235 -3.25 5.29 -3.55
C ASP A 235 -2.11 4.63 -4.34
N ASP A 236 -2.32 3.40 -4.80
CA ASP A 236 -1.36 2.64 -5.63
C ASP A 236 -2.08 1.89 -6.76
N PRO A 237 -1.95 2.35 -8.01
CA PRO A 237 -1.29 3.59 -8.48
C PRO A 237 -1.99 4.87 -8.01
N PRO A 238 -1.26 6.00 -7.88
CA PRO A 238 -1.79 7.27 -7.37
C PRO A 238 -2.50 8.10 -8.47
N ARG A 239 -3.37 7.47 -9.23
CA ARG A 239 -4.17 8.04 -10.32
C ARG A 239 -5.54 7.35 -10.40
N PRO A 240 -6.58 8.00 -10.89
CA PRO A 240 -7.88 7.37 -11.15
C PRO A 240 -7.75 6.13 -12.04
N LEU A 241 -8.43 5.06 -11.67
CA LEU A 241 -8.48 3.80 -12.41
C LEU A 241 -9.94 3.41 -12.66
N PHE A 242 -10.27 2.92 -13.85
CA PHE A 242 -11.65 2.55 -14.22
C PHE A 242 -12.67 3.70 -14.04
N GLY A 243 -12.26 4.95 -14.21
CA GLY A 243 -13.10 6.11 -13.90
C GLY A 243 -13.30 6.38 -12.41
N LEU A 244 -12.80 5.52 -11.53
CA LEU A 244 -12.92 5.68 -10.08
C LEU A 244 -11.91 6.70 -9.54
N PRO A 245 -12.33 7.65 -8.69
CA PRO A 245 -11.42 8.64 -8.13
C PRO A 245 -10.40 8.03 -7.18
N ARG A 246 -9.25 8.69 -7.03
CA ARG A 246 -8.22 8.46 -6.03
C ARG A 246 -8.03 9.76 -5.25
N VAL A 247 -8.04 9.71 -3.93
CA VAL A 247 -8.12 10.91 -3.06
C VAL A 247 -7.01 10.99 -2.02
N VAL A 248 -6.01 10.09 -2.11
CA VAL A 248 -4.83 10.06 -1.23
C VAL A 248 -3.57 9.90 -2.10
N SER A 249 -3.33 10.84 -3.02
CA SER A 249 -2.31 10.70 -4.06
C SER A 249 -1.29 11.84 -4.10
N THR A 250 -1.54 12.96 -3.44
CA THR A 250 -0.73 14.19 -3.50
C THR A 250 -0.52 14.81 -2.13
N ALA A 251 0.43 15.76 -2.02
CA ALA A 251 0.61 16.53 -0.79
C ALA A 251 -0.67 17.27 -0.37
N THR A 252 -1.43 17.81 -1.34
CA THR A 252 -2.71 18.47 -1.08
C THR A 252 -3.74 17.50 -0.51
N ASP A 253 -3.79 16.27 -1.01
CA ASP A 253 -4.68 15.24 -0.48
C ASP A 253 -4.32 14.86 0.96
N LEU A 254 -3.01 14.70 1.25
CA LEU A 254 -2.55 14.39 2.61
C LEU A 254 -2.86 15.53 3.59
N GLN A 255 -2.67 16.78 3.18
CA GLN A 255 -3.03 17.92 4.02
C GLN A 255 -4.53 17.94 4.27
N TRP A 256 -5.35 17.81 3.22
CA TRP A 256 -6.80 17.76 3.33
C TRP A 256 -7.26 16.66 4.30
N LEU A 257 -6.68 15.47 4.21
CA LEU A 257 -6.98 14.33 5.08
C LEU A 257 -6.65 14.65 6.55
N LEU A 258 -5.48 15.24 6.80
CA LEU A 258 -5.08 15.59 8.16
C LEU A 258 -5.96 16.69 8.77
N ASP A 259 -6.52 17.57 7.93
CA ASP A 259 -7.45 18.61 8.34
C ASP A 259 -8.85 18.07 8.72
N GLN A 260 -9.20 16.83 8.30
CA GLN A 260 -10.49 16.23 8.68
C GLN A 260 -10.56 15.82 10.15
N TYR A 261 -9.42 15.50 10.76
CA TYR A 261 -9.32 15.19 12.18
C TYR A 261 -7.90 15.50 12.68
N HIS A 262 -7.77 16.44 13.62
CA HIS A 262 -6.49 16.93 14.09
C HIS A 262 -5.83 16.07 15.15
N GLY A 263 -6.54 15.11 15.74
CA GLY A 263 -5.99 14.20 16.75
C GLY A 263 -4.86 13.31 16.23
N TYR A 264 -4.05 12.79 17.13
CA TYR A 264 -2.88 11.98 16.80
C TYR A 264 -3.22 10.63 16.14
N SER A 265 -4.46 10.17 16.33
CA SER A 265 -4.94 8.91 15.74
C SER A 265 -5.10 8.96 14.21
N ASN A 266 -5.26 10.15 13.61
CA ASN A 266 -5.28 10.32 12.16
C ASN A 266 -3.85 10.46 11.64
N ALA A 267 -3.23 9.37 11.23
CA ALA A 267 -1.82 9.28 10.87
C ALA A 267 -1.61 8.75 9.44
N LEU A 268 -0.37 8.75 9.00
CA LEU A 268 0.02 8.38 7.64
C LEU A 268 0.90 7.13 7.62
N THR A 269 0.61 6.23 6.69
CA THR A 269 1.60 5.34 6.11
C THR A 269 2.26 6.10 4.95
N PHE A 270 3.53 6.47 5.07
CA PHE A 270 4.23 7.15 3.99
C PHE A 270 4.90 6.13 3.08
N CYS A 271 4.27 5.86 1.93
CA CYS A 271 4.78 4.92 0.93
C CYS A 271 5.50 5.69 -0.18
N THR A 272 6.84 5.65 -0.17
CA THR A 272 7.67 6.36 -1.14
C THR A 272 7.48 5.85 -2.56
N GLY A 273 7.21 4.55 -2.72
CA GLY A 273 6.96 3.98 -4.04
C GLY A 273 5.60 4.37 -4.62
N ALA A 274 4.52 4.36 -3.82
CA ALA A 274 3.20 4.76 -4.29
C ALA A 274 3.16 6.24 -4.65
N LEU A 275 3.55 7.12 -3.73
CA LEU A 275 3.58 8.58 -3.97
C LEU A 275 4.59 8.96 -5.07
N GLY A 276 5.72 8.24 -5.17
CA GLY A 276 6.81 8.52 -6.12
C GLY A 276 6.51 8.14 -7.57
N VAL A 277 5.43 7.36 -7.84
CA VAL A 277 4.97 7.14 -9.22
C VAL A 277 4.61 8.48 -9.89
N ARG A 278 4.06 9.43 -9.13
CA ARG A 278 3.75 10.77 -9.63
C ARG A 278 5.01 11.61 -9.70
N ALA A 279 5.34 12.08 -10.91
CA ALA A 279 6.48 12.98 -11.13
C ALA A 279 6.28 14.39 -10.50
N ASP A 280 5.03 14.76 -10.21
CA ASP A 280 4.66 16.04 -9.62
C ASP A 280 4.63 16.02 -8.07
N ASN A 281 4.97 14.90 -7.43
CA ASN A 281 5.18 14.80 -5.99
C ASN A 281 6.67 15.00 -5.63
N ASP A 282 6.97 16.03 -4.85
CA ASP A 282 8.26 16.18 -4.19
C ASP A 282 8.24 15.42 -2.85
N LEU A 283 8.74 14.18 -2.86
CA LEU A 283 8.69 13.31 -1.68
C LEU A 283 9.48 13.85 -0.50
N VAL A 284 10.59 14.55 -0.74
CA VAL A 284 11.41 15.12 0.33
C VAL A 284 10.68 16.29 1.00
N ALA A 285 10.07 17.18 0.21
CA ALA A 285 9.23 18.24 0.74
C ALA A 285 8.00 17.67 1.49
N MET A 286 7.41 16.59 0.98
CA MET A 286 6.29 15.92 1.64
C MET A 286 6.69 15.31 3.00
N VAL A 287 7.85 14.65 3.10
CA VAL A 287 8.35 14.16 4.39
C VAL A 287 8.55 15.33 5.35
N ARG A 288 9.22 16.41 4.95
CA ARG A 288 9.41 17.60 5.80
C ARG A 288 8.11 18.17 6.33
N SER A 289 7.06 18.17 5.50
CA SER A 289 5.76 18.74 5.87
C SER A 289 4.94 17.81 6.78
N PHE A 290 5.01 16.50 6.55
CA PHE A 290 4.10 15.54 7.18
C PHE A 290 4.78 14.62 8.19
N ALA A 291 6.11 14.70 8.39
CA ALA A 291 6.86 13.81 9.27
C ALA A 291 6.26 13.64 10.67
N PRO A 292 5.71 14.68 11.35
CA PRO A 292 5.08 14.53 12.66
C PRO A 292 3.82 13.64 12.67
N ARG A 293 3.27 13.33 11.51
CA ARG A 293 2.06 12.50 11.34
C ARG A 293 2.36 11.16 10.65
N ILE A 294 3.60 10.92 10.26
CA ILE A 294 4.03 9.66 9.67
C ILE A 294 4.32 8.67 10.78
N GLU A 295 3.54 7.60 10.86
CA GLU A 295 3.65 6.59 11.89
C GLU A 295 4.01 5.20 11.37
N PHE A 296 4.03 5.05 10.03
CA PHE A 296 4.50 3.86 9.37
C PHE A 296 5.15 4.22 8.02
N LEU A 297 6.23 3.53 7.65
CA LEU A 297 7.01 3.84 6.45
C LEU A 297 7.11 2.63 5.52
N HIS A 298 6.79 2.83 4.25
CA HIS A 298 7.13 1.92 3.15
C HIS A 298 8.24 2.56 2.33
N LEU A 299 9.47 2.14 2.58
CA LEU A 299 10.65 2.68 1.91
C LEU A 299 10.98 1.81 0.70
N ARG A 300 10.25 1.99 -0.37
CA ARG A 300 10.48 1.33 -1.66
C ARG A 300 10.68 2.35 -2.76
N SER A 301 11.26 1.94 -3.88
CA SER A 301 11.40 2.78 -5.06
C SER A 301 10.70 2.15 -6.25
N THR A 302 10.09 2.99 -7.07
CA THR A 302 9.56 2.64 -8.38
C THR A 302 10.31 3.43 -9.44
N GLN A 303 10.29 2.95 -10.67
CA GLN A 303 10.82 3.68 -11.81
C GLN A 303 9.75 3.81 -12.88
N ARG A 304 9.49 5.04 -13.31
CA ARG A 304 8.57 5.34 -14.40
C ARG A 304 9.15 4.87 -15.73
N MET A 305 8.30 4.36 -16.57
CA MET A 305 8.64 3.98 -17.94
C MET A 305 8.21 5.10 -18.91
N PRO A 306 9.06 5.46 -19.86
CA PRO A 306 8.69 6.44 -20.88
C PRO A 306 7.54 5.89 -21.76
N SER A 307 6.57 6.74 -22.07
CA SER A 307 5.53 6.44 -23.05
C SER A 307 5.85 7.10 -24.38
N SER A 308 5.58 6.39 -25.47
CA SER A 308 5.72 6.92 -26.82
C SER A 308 4.60 7.90 -27.23
N PHE A 309 3.55 8.03 -26.44
CA PHE A 309 2.43 8.95 -26.61
C PHE A 309 1.88 9.40 -25.27
N PRO A 310 1.12 10.52 -25.22
CA PRO A 310 0.55 11.00 -23.97
C PRO A 310 -0.39 9.98 -23.34
N MET A 311 -0.07 9.52 -22.15
CA MET A 311 -0.92 8.66 -21.33
C MET A 311 -1.43 9.46 -20.12
N LYS A 312 -2.66 9.17 -19.70
CA LYS A 312 -3.23 9.73 -18.46
C LYS A 312 -2.66 9.07 -17.18
N LEU A 313 -2.05 7.91 -17.35
CA LEU A 313 -1.45 7.12 -16.28
C LEU A 313 0.03 6.91 -16.60
N GLU A 314 0.85 6.94 -15.57
CA GLU A 314 2.25 6.54 -15.64
C GLU A 314 2.36 5.01 -15.68
N SER A 315 3.16 4.47 -16.60
CA SER A 315 3.66 3.10 -16.51
C SER A 315 4.89 3.08 -15.62
N PHE A 316 5.02 2.07 -14.77
CA PHE A 316 6.14 1.95 -13.84
C PHE A 316 6.39 0.50 -13.43
N PHE A 317 7.58 0.22 -12.94
CA PHE A 317 7.93 -1.06 -12.31
C PHE A 317 8.56 -0.83 -10.94
N GLU A 318 8.58 -1.88 -10.09
CA GLU A 318 9.30 -1.84 -8.82
C GLU A 318 10.80 -1.87 -9.10
N ALA A 319 11.51 -0.82 -8.72
CA ALA A 319 12.94 -0.68 -8.89
C ALA A 319 13.73 -1.23 -7.68
N PRO A 320 15.04 -1.50 -7.82
CA PRO A 320 15.90 -1.65 -6.67
C PRO A 320 15.81 -0.41 -5.77
N HIS A 321 15.90 -0.59 -4.46
CA HIS A 321 15.57 0.46 -3.49
C HIS A 321 16.34 1.77 -3.71
N LEU A 322 17.65 1.69 -3.98
CA LEU A 322 18.50 2.87 -4.15
C LEU A 322 18.66 3.32 -5.61
N GLU A 323 17.95 2.71 -6.57
CA GLU A 323 18.17 2.94 -8.01
C GLU A 323 16.93 3.51 -8.74
N GLY A 324 15.77 3.58 -8.09
CA GLY A 324 14.53 4.08 -8.70
C GLY A 324 14.39 5.60 -8.67
N ASP A 325 13.19 6.08 -9.00
CA ASP A 325 12.88 7.52 -9.07
C ASP A 325 12.77 8.20 -7.69
N ALA A 326 12.57 7.42 -6.61
CA ALA A 326 12.56 7.96 -5.26
C ALA A 326 13.99 8.04 -4.71
N ASP A 327 14.45 9.25 -4.37
CA ASP A 327 15.73 9.44 -3.67
C ASP A 327 15.60 8.99 -2.20
N LEU A 328 15.68 7.66 -1.98
CA LEU A 328 15.56 7.10 -0.64
C LEU A 328 16.67 7.55 0.30
N THR A 329 17.83 7.96 -0.21
CA THR A 329 18.92 8.45 0.63
C THR A 329 18.57 9.82 1.22
N ALA A 330 18.08 10.75 0.42
CA ALA A 330 17.59 12.04 0.89
C ALA A 330 16.38 11.90 1.83
N LEU A 331 15.46 11.00 1.50
CA LEU A 331 14.28 10.72 2.33
C LEU A 331 14.66 10.16 3.71
N VAL A 332 15.59 9.22 3.76
CA VAL A 332 16.10 8.64 5.02
C VAL A 332 16.73 9.73 5.90
N ILE A 333 17.45 10.68 5.34
CA ILE A 333 18.02 11.80 6.10
C ILE A 333 16.92 12.62 6.80
N GLU A 334 15.86 12.97 6.08
CA GLU A 334 14.76 13.76 6.68
C GLU A 334 13.95 12.95 7.72
N ILE A 335 13.75 11.66 7.47
CA ILE A 335 13.08 10.76 8.42
C ILE A 335 13.90 10.59 9.71
N VAL A 336 15.22 10.46 9.59
CA VAL A 336 16.12 10.34 10.76
C VAL A 336 16.14 11.64 11.55
N LYS A 337 16.18 12.80 10.90
CA LYS A 337 16.05 14.11 11.58
C LYS A 337 14.76 14.18 12.41
N GLU A 338 13.63 13.79 11.83
CA GLU A 338 12.36 13.76 12.57
C GLU A 338 12.40 12.77 13.75
N LYS A 339 12.96 11.59 13.55
CA LYS A 339 13.12 10.62 14.64
C LYS A 339 13.93 11.20 15.81
N LEU A 340 15.08 11.83 15.53
CA LEU A 340 15.93 12.47 16.54
C LEU A 340 15.20 13.63 17.21
N ARG A 341 14.46 14.46 16.46
CA ARG A 341 13.62 15.52 17.02
C ARG A 341 12.58 14.96 17.99
N ARG A 342 11.87 13.88 17.63
CA ARG A 342 10.91 13.20 18.53
C ARG A 342 11.57 12.72 19.81
N GLU A 343 12.73 12.09 19.71
CA GLU A 343 13.51 11.59 20.86
C GLU A 343 13.94 12.73 21.78
N ALA A 344 14.36 13.87 21.23
CA ALA A 344 14.71 15.07 21.99
C ALA A 344 13.48 15.68 22.71
N ASP A 345 12.30 15.57 22.15
CA ASP A 345 11.01 15.95 22.75
C ASP A 345 10.47 14.92 23.76
N GLY A 346 11.20 13.81 23.97
CA GLY A 346 10.82 12.74 24.90
C GLY A 346 9.90 11.67 24.32
N ASP A 347 9.64 11.70 23.02
CA ASP A 347 8.92 10.63 22.31
C ASP A 347 9.90 9.57 21.82
N HIS A 348 9.96 8.45 22.55
CA HIS A 348 10.77 7.29 22.22
C HIS A 348 9.97 6.17 21.53
N SER A 349 8.78 6.49 21.02
CA SER A 349 7.96 5.53 20.28
C SER A 349 8.69 5.01 19.04
N SER A 350 8.48 3.74 18.72
CA SER A 350 9.09 3.13 17.54
C SER A 350 8.45 3.69 16.28
N LEU A 351 9.28 4.02 15.28
CA LEU A 351 8.84 4.33 13.93
C LEU A 351 9.13 3.11 13.04
N PRO A 352 8.13 2.25 12.79
CA PRO A 352 8.30 1.06 11.99
C PRO A 352 8.46 1.41 10.51
N PHE A 353 9.36 0.69 9.83
CA PHE A 353 9.52 0.75 8.39
C PHE A 353 9.71 -0.63 7.79
N ARG A 354 9.36 -0.80 6.54
CA ARG A 354 9.65 -1.99 5.75
C ARG A 354 10.17 -1.64 4.36
N ALA A 355 10.94 -2.55 3.77
CA ALA A 355 11.39 -2.45 2.39
C ALA A 355 10.22 -2.47 1.38
N ASP A 356 9.03 -2.85 1.84
CA ASP A 356 7.79 -3.00 1.08
C ASP A 356 7.88 -4.13 0.05
N HIS A 357 8.11 -3.80 -1.22
CA HIS A 357 8.29 -4.77 -2.29
C HIS A 357 9.77 -5.07 -2.55
N GLY A 358 10.02 -6.09 -3.35
CA GLY A 358 11.37 -6.45 -3.80
C GLY A 358 11.32 -7.13 -5.16
N GLN A 359 12.48 -7.16 -5.82
CA GLN A 359 12.66 -7.92 -7.05
C GLN A 359 12.87 -9.40 -6.73
N GLU A 360 12.36 -10.30 -7.56
CA GLU A 360 12.68 -11.73 -7.46
C GLU A 360 14.12 -11.96 -7.90
N LEU A 361 14.97 -12.30 -6.95
CA LEU A 361 16.39 -12.53 -7.15
C LEU A 361 16.77 -13.97 -6.79
N LEU A 362 17.85 -14.45 -7.37
CA LEU A 362 18.41 -15.77 -7.07
C LEU A 362 17.32 -16.87 -7.10
N ASN A 363 17.05 -17.53 -5.98
CA ASN A 363 16.07 -18.61 -5.86
C ASN A 363 14.65 -18.14 -5.46
N ASP A 364 14.36 -16.84 -5.48
CA ASP A 364 13.03 -16.32 -5.10
C ASP A 364 11.91 -16.92 -5.97
N ARG A 365 12.15 -17.09 -7.28
CA ARG A 365 11.14 -17.69 -8.18
C ARG A 365 10.77 -19.13 -7.81
N GLU A 366 11.70 -19.91 -7.28
CA GLU A 366 11.47 -21.28 -6.86
C GLU A 366 10.61 -21.34 -5.59
N ARG A 367 10.63 -20.28 -4.77
CA ARG A 367 9.85 -20.18 -3.54
C ARG A 367 8.36 -19.96 -3.78
N ALA A 368 7.98 -19.47 -4.96
CA ALA A 368 6.59 -19.08 -5.28
C ALA A 368 5.98 -18.17 -4.20
N ALA A 369 6.72 -17.15 -3.80
CA ALA A 369 6.27 -16.13 -2.87
C ALA A 369 5.11 -15.32 -3.47
N ALA A 370 4.38 -14.59 -2.62
CA ALA A 370 3.38 -13.64 -3.09
C ALA A 370 4.03 -12.59 -4.01
N PRO A 371 3.43 -12.25 -5.16
CA PRO A 371 4.00 -11.30 -6.12
C PRO A 371 4.38 -9.97 -5.46
N GLY A 372 5.59 -9.50 -5.74
CA GLY A 372 6.16 -8.31 -5.10
C GLY A 372 6.74 -8.54 -3.70
N TYR A 373 6.60 -9.73 -3.11
CA TYR A 373 7.06 -10.05 -1.75
C TYR A 373 8.08 -11.19 -1.67
N PRO A 374 9.12 -11.20 -2.52
CA PRO A 374 10.16 -12.22 -2.48
C PRO A 374 10.99 -12.13 -1.21
N ALA A 375 11.70 -13.21 -0.84
CA ALA A 375 12.52 -13.22 0.36
C ALA A 375 13.85 -12.48 0.14
N VAL A 376 14.59 -12.84 -0.92
CA VAL A 376 15.94 -12.31 -1.19
C VAL A 376 15.86 -10.84 -1.60
N GLY A 377 14.92 -10.49 -2.49
CA GLY A 377 14.76 -9.09 -2.93
C GLY A 377 14.40 -8.15 -1.79
N ARG A 378 13.50 -8.56 -0.88
CA ARG A 378 13.17 -7.74 0.32
C ARG A 378 14.32 -7.71 1.34
N LEU A 379 15.06 -8.81 1.52
CA LEU A 379 16.27 -8.84 2.34
C LEU A 379 17.29 -7.82 1.82
N ARG A 380 17.53 -7.80 0.50
CA ARG A 380 18.42 -6.82 -0.14
C ARG A 380 17.96 -5.39 0.20
N GLY A 381 16.71 -5.07 -0.06
CA GLY A 381 16.18 -3.75 0.21
C GLY A 381 16.24 -3.35 1.68
N LEU A 382 15.90 -4.25 2.59
CA LEU A 382 15.98 -4.00 4.04
C LEU A 382 17.43 -3.77 4.50
N ALA A 383 18.41 -4.49 3.93
CA ALA A 383 19.83 -4.31 4.24
C ALA A 383 20.36 -2.97 3.69
N GLU A 384 19.99 -2.58 2.47
CA GLU A 384 20.35 -1.29 1.88
C GLU A 384 19.81 -0.13 2.73
N LEU A 385 18.53 -0.18 3.11
CA LEU A 385 17.88 0.83 3.96
C LEU A 385 18.50 0.89 5.36
N ARG A 386 18.77 -0.26 5.99
CA ARG A 386 19.46 -0.33 7.28
C ARG A 386 20.82 0.36 7.24
N GLY A 387 21.60 0.13 6.17
CA GLY A 387 22.87 0.79 5.97
C GLY A 387 22.74 2.31 5.84
N ALA A 388 21.78 2.77 5.03
CA ALA A 388 21.51 4.19 4.85
C ALA A 388 21.05 4.86 6.15
N ILE A 389 20.12 4.25 6.89
CA ILE A 389 19.62 4.74 8.18
C ILE A 389 20.75 4.83 9.21
N THR A 390 21.56 3.77 9.34
CA THR A 390 22.69 3.74 10.29
C THR A 390 23.71 4.85 9.98
N MET A 391 23.99 5.09 8.69
CA MET A 391 24.88 6.17 8.29
C MET A 391 24.28 7.54 8.61
N ALA A 392 23.01 7.75 8.29
CA ALA A 392 22.32 9.01 8.58
C ALA A 392 22.25 9.31 10.08
N GLU A 393 21.93 8.32 10.93
CA GLU A 393 21.89 8.46 12.39
C GLU A 393 23.26 8.89 12.95
N ARG A 394 24.36 8.32 12.43
CA ARG A 394 25.72 8.72 12.86
C ARG A 394 26.09 10.12 12.42
N LEU A 395 25.86 10.45 11.14
CA LEU A 395 26.24 11.76 10.59
C LEU A 395 25.45 12.91 11.20
N ILE A 396 24.17 12.70 11.51
CA ILE A 396 23.31 13.74 12.08
C ILE A 396 23.55 13.84 13.61
N GLY A 397 23.65 12.71 14.32
CA GLY A 397 23.85 12.69 15.76
C GLY A 397 25.25 13.11 16.24
N GLU A 398 26.26 13.21 15.35
CA GLU A 398 27.58 13.75 15.66
C GLU A 398 27.66 15.29 15.48
N VAL A 399 26.62 15.90 14.87
CA VAL A 399 26.56 17.37 14.58
C VAL A 399 25.78 18.13 15.66
N GLU A 400 25.00 17.45 16.49
CA GLU A 400 24.32 18.00 17.67
C GLU A 400 25.16 17.82 18.95
#